data_66f0ce0aa6d6685badfaf2fb899d7b92
#
_entry.id   66f0ce0aa6d6685badfaf2fb899d7b92
#
_cell.length_a   1.000
_cell.length_b   1.000
_cell.length_c   1.000
_cell.angle_alpha   90.00
_cell.angle_beta   90.00
_cell.angle_gamma   90.00
#
_symmetry.space_group_name_H-M   'P 1'
#
loop_
_entity.id
_entity.type
_entity.pdbx_description
1 polymer ?
#
loop_
_entity_poly.entity_id
_entity_poly.type
_entity_poly.pdbx_seq_one_letter_code
_entity_poly.pdbx_strand_id
1 'polypeptide(L)'
;MNVLRLNLTLALLICLFGSAVSQDLHFSQHFNSPLNLSPGLTGVFNGDYRVTGSYKSQWKTVPVDYLTFSGAVDIKLDQYGSKRGNLNLGLLFDYDQAGDLELSLANIAGLASYSFRLNKKNFLTPGISMGYNQRRLKPGNATTGNQWNGFEFDPAIPAEVPFVDNNSFVDFSIGANYRHQKGFRKFYDLGIGLNHLFKPSQTFEDAPNYEADLARRWSIYGMLNHALGSKLDLILNAMYQKQDPHQEILLNAQAKIYLNKDSERDLAVHIGLGARLGDAWYPMVALQMRRLYVSANYDINYSDWKNKTNGRGGLELHVAYKFAKVPPVMFKPCPIY
;
A
#
# COMPACT_ATOMS: atom_id res chain seq x y z
N MET A 1 -38.81 -34.42 -12.46
CA MET A 1 -38.68 -33.26 -11.53
C MET A 1 -37.54 -33.41 -10.50
N ASN A 2 -37.20 -34.61 -10.09
CA ASN A 2 -36.16 -34.82 -9.03
C ASN A 2 -34.69 -34.70 -9.54
N VAL A 3 -34.42 -35.09 -10.77
CA VAL A 3 -33.05 -35.05 -11.34
C VAL A 3 -32.58 -33.59 -11.57
N LEU A 4 -33.48 -32.70 -11.99
CA LEU A 4 -33.17 -31.27 -12.19
C LEU A 4 -32.88 -30.57 -10.88
N ARG A 5 -33.59 -30.93 -9.82
CA ARG A 5 -33.35 -30.39 -8.46
C ARG A 5 -32.04 -30.91 -7.88
N LEU A 6 -31.68 -32.18 -8.10
CA LEU A 6 -30.42 -32.75 -7.67
C LEU A 6 -29.22 -32.10 -8.35
N ASN A 7 -29.32 -31.86 -9.66
CA ASN A 7 -28.29 -31.18 -10.43
C ASN A 7 -28.13 -29.70 -10.03
N LEU A 8 -29.23 -29.01 -9.67
CA LEU A 8 -29.18 -27.63 -9.18
C LEU A 8 -28.56 -27.55 -7.78
N THR A 9 -28.88 -28.52 -6.89
CA THR A 9 -28.25 -28.59 -5.55
C THR A 9 -26.77 -28.94 -5.64
N LEU A 10 -26.38 -29.81 -6.55
CA LEU A 10 -24.98 -30.21 -6.79
C LEU A 10 -24.18 -29.03 -7.40
N ALA A 11 -24.77 -28.27 -8.32
CA ALA A 11 -24.18 -27.06 -8.90
C ALA A 11 -24.05 -25.95 -7.84
N LEU A 12 -25.02 -25.80 -6.92
CA LEU A 12 -24.96 -24.86 -5.82
C LEU A 12 -23.89 -25.23 -4.79
N LEU A 13 -23.71 -26.53 -4.50
CA LEU A 13 -22.66 -27.04 -3.61
C LEU A 13 -21.25 -26.84 -4.20
N ILE A 14 -21.08 -26.96 -5.52
CA ILE A 14 -19.78 -26.72 -6.18
C ILE A 14 -19.39 -25.24 -6.16
N CYS A 15 -20.36 -24.32 -6.14
CA CYS A 15 -20.10 -22.88 -6.02
C CYS A 15 -19.66 -22.44 -4.61
N LEU A 16 -19.77 -23.29 -3.59
CA LEU A 16 -19.41 -22.98 -2.21
C LEU A 16 -17.94 -23.27 -1.85
N PHE A 17 -17.19 -23.91 -2.75
CA PHE A 17 -15.75 -24.13 -2.58
C PHE A 17 -14.91 -22.99 -3.20
N GLY A 18 -15.31 -21.75 -3.00
CA GLY A 18 -14.44 -20.61 -3.28
C GLY A 18 -13.33 -20.57 -2.23
N SER A 19 -12.10 -20.86 -2.63
CA SER A 19 -10.92 -20.64 -1.78
C SER A 19 -10.91 -19.19 -1.36
N ALA A 20 -11.10 -18.90 -0.06
CA ALA A 20 -10.94 -17.57 0.50
C ALA A 20 -9.44 -17.24 0.48
N VAL A 21 -8.96 -16.62 -0.58
CA VAL A 21 -7.58 -16.16 -0.70
C VAL A 21 -7.52 -14.74 -0.15
N SER A 22 -6.75 -14.54 0.91
CA SER A 22 -6.53 -13.24 1.52
C SER A 22 -5.65 -12.39 0.61
N GLN A 23 -6.08 -11.16 0.34
CA GLN A 23 -5.26 -10.12 -0.29
C GLN A 23 -4.47 -9.38 0.79
N ASP A 24 -3.29 -8.88 0.41
CA ASP A 24 -2.54 -7.94 1.22
C ASP A 24 -3.21 -6.56 1.23
N LEU A 25 -2.80 -5.75 2.22
CA LEU A 25 -3.20 -4.35 2.28
C LEU A 25 -2.79 -3.61 1.00
N HIS A 26 -3.69 -2.81 0.48
CA HIS A 26 -3.46 -2.03 -0.73
C HIS A 26 -4.02 -0.61 -0.58
N PHE A 27 -3.26 0.35 -1.08
CA PHE A 27 -3.61 1.75 -1.11
C PHE A 27 -3.84 2.24 -2.53
N SER A 28 -4.88 3.03 -2.74
CA SER A 28 -5.12 3.71 -4.02
C SER A 28 -3.98 4.71 -4.28
N GLN A 29 -3.48 5.38 -3.24
CA GLN A 29 -2.29 6.21 -3.28
C GLN A 29 -0.99 5.39 -3.06
N HIS A 30 -0.79 4.29 -3.80
CA HIS A 30 0.38 3.40 -3.67
C HIS A 30 1.73 4.15 -3.65
N PHE A 31 1.85 5.24 -4.40
CA PHE A 31 3.05 6.08 -4.48
C PHE A 31 3.35 6.84 -3.17
N ASN A 32 2.39 6.97 -2.27
CA ASN A 32 2.55 7.58 -0.96
C ASN A 32 2.94 6.58 0.14
N SER A 33 2.83 5.26 -0.12
CA SER A 33 3.30 4.19 0.77
C SER A 33 4.43 3.37 0.12
N PRO A 34 5.58 4.01 -0.19
CA PRO A 34 6.61 3.41 -1.04
C PRO A 34 7.26 2.16 -0.43
N LEU A 35 7.39 2.06 0.91
CA LEU A 35 8.02 0.91 1.55
C LEU A 35 7.14 -0.35 1.47
N ASN A 36 5.81 -0.19 1.37
CA ASN A 36 4.87 -1.28 1.10
C ASN A 36 4.95 -1.76 -0.36
N LEU A 37 5.38 -0.89 -1.27
CA LEU A 37 5.44 -1.20 -2.69
C LEU A 37 6.71 -1.99 -3.04
N SER A 38 7.85 -1.56 -2.51
CA SER A 38 9.15 -2.21 -2.77
C SER A 38 10.19 -1.77 -1.75
N PRO A 39 10.99 -2.72 -1.19
CA PRO A 39 12.16 -2.37 -0.38
C PRO A 39 13.20 -1.51 -1.13
N GLY A 40 13.22 -1.59 -2.46
CA GLY A 40 14.08 -0.74 -3.30
C GLY A 40 13.74 0.75 -3.27
N LEU A 41 12.60 1.14 -2.70
CA LEU A 41 12.21 2.55 -2.49
C LEU A 41 12.65 3.12 -1.14
N THR A 42 13.29 2.32 -0.28
CA THR A 42 13.88 2.81 0.97
C THR A 42 14.97 3.83 0.66
N GLY A 43 14.87 5.03 1.23
CA GLY A 43 15.80 6.15 0.97
C GLY A 43 15.64 6.84 -0.38
N VAL A 44 14.69 6.42 -1.23
CA VAL A 44 14.48 7.01 -2.56
C VAL A 44 13.53 8.21 -2.45
N PHE A 45 14.03 9.31 -1.91
CA PHE A 45 13.32 10.59 -1.79
C PHE A 45 14.30 11.76 -1.71
N ASN A 46 13.81 12.99 -1.84
CA ASN A 46 14.61 14.19 -1.66
C ASN A 46 14.56 14.59 -0.17
N GLY A 47 15.69 14.50 0.54
CA GLY A 47 15.86 14.76 1.97
C GLY A 47 16.72 13.70 2.63
N ASP A 48 16.84 13.74 3.95
CA ASP A 48 17.68 12.88 4.79
C ASP A 48 16.85 11.82 5.51
N TYR A 49 15.70 12.24 6.03
CA TYR A 49 14.73 11.40 6.74
C TYR A 49 13.36 11.62 6.14
N ARG A 50 12.58 10.56 6.05
CA ARG A 50 11.18 10.62 5.66
C ARG A 50 10.35 9.85 6.69
N VAL A 51 9.26 10.48 7.12
CA VAL A 51 8.20 9.82 7.91
C VAL A 51 6.93 9.85 7.10
N THR A 52 6.24 8.74 6.99
CA THR A 52 4.97 8.63 6.27
C THR A 52 3.92 7.95 7.14
N GLY A 53 2.67 8.33 6.95
CA GLY A 53 1.50 7.70 7.52
C GLY A 53 0.37 7.65 6.52
N SER A 54 -0.28 6.52 6.39
CA SER A 54 -1.44 6.29 5.53
C SER A 54 -2.56 5.68 6.34
N TYR A 55 -3.78 6.15 6.10
CA TYR A 55 -5.01 5.64 6.70
C TYR A 55 -6.02 5.40 5.60
N LYS A 56 -6.65 4.24 5.59
CA LYS A 56 -7.72 3.89 4.67
C LYS A 56 -8.87 3.27 5.43
N SER A 57 -10.08 3.74 5.14
CA SER A 57 -11.31 3.17 5.67
C SER A 57 -12.25 2.92 4.52
N GLN A 58 -12.67 1.66 4.35
CA GLN A 58 -13.56 1.23 3.28
C GLN A 58 -14.87 0.69 3.86
N TRP A 59 -15.95 0.87 3.09
CA TRP A 59 -17.24 0.23 3.29
C TRP A 59 -17.93 0.48 4.65
N LYS A 60 -17.75 1.63 5.27
CA LYS A 60 -18.48 2.04 6.49
C LYS A 60 -20.00 1.95 6.41
N THR A 61 -20.55 1.81 5.21
CA THR A 61 -22.01 1.69 4.96
C THR A 61 -22.49 0.25 4.82
N VAL A 62 -21.58 -0.70 4.84
CA VAL A 62 -21.85 -2.14 4.89
C VAL A 62 -21.53 -2.59 6.31
N PRO A 63 -22.18 -3.60 6.90
CA PRO A 63 -21.97 -4.01 8.29
C PRO A 63 -20.51 -4.36 8.66
N VAL A 64 -19.62 -4.41 7.69
CA VAL A 64 -18.24 -4.88 7.82
C VAL A 64 -17.26 -3.76 7.51
N ASP A 65 -16.69 -3.14 8.54
CA ASP A 65 -15.67 -2.10 8.40
C ASP A 65 -14.31 -2.70 8.03
N TYR A 66 -13.66 -2.08 7.03
CA TYR A 66 -12.26 -2.34 6.68
C TYR A 66 -11.43 -1.14 7.06
N LEU A 67 -10.44 -1.38 7.90
CA LEU A 67 -9.52 -0.36 8.40
C LEU A 67 -8.09 -0.76 8.10
N THR A 68 -7.38 0.09 7.36
CA THR A 68 -5.96 -0.09 7.07
C THR A 68 -5.17 1.12 7.56
N PHE A 69 -4.11 0.87 8.28
CA PHE A 69 -3.13 1.87 8.69
C PHE A 69 -1.72 1.43 8.29
N SER A 70 -0.92 2.36 7.79
CA SER A 70 0.50 2.13 7.51
C SER A 70 1.32 3.32 7.99
N GLY A 71 2.39 3.06 8.72
CA GLY A 71 3.35 4.05 9.17
C GLY A 71 4.77 3.63 8.79
N ALA A 72 5.57 4.54 8.26
CA ALA A 72 6.95 4.22 7.93
C ALA A 72 7.92 5.37 8.20
N VAL A 73 9.14 4.99 8.52
CA VAL A 73 10.29 5.90 8.65
C VAL A 73 11.43 5.34 7.85
N ASP A 74 12.07 6.17 7.02
CA ASP A 74 13.29 5.77 6.32
C ASP A 74 14.34 6.89 6.33
N ILE A 75 15.60 6.46 6.37
CA ILE A 75 16.78 7.34 6.55
C ILE A 75 17.85 7.00 5.54
N LYS A 76 18.63 8.02 5.14
CA LYS A 76 19.87 7.88 4.39
C LYS A 76 21.03 8.05 5.35
N LEU A 77 21.86 7.00 5.49
CA LEU A 77 22.94 7.00 6.46
C LEU A 77 24.19 7.73 5.96
N ASP A 78 24.44 7.71 4.66
CA ASP A 78 25.70 8.18 4.10
C ASP A 78 25.41 9.21 2.98
N GLN A 79 25.30 10.47 3.37
CA GLN A 79 24.84 11.52 2.44
C GLN A 79 25.95 12.39 1.92
N TYR A 80 27.02 12.58 2.70
CA TYR A 80 28.07 13.54 2.40
C TYR A 80 29.35 12.84 1.98
N GLY A 81 29.63 12.91 0.67
CA GLY A 81 30.93 12.58 0.13
C GLY A 81 31.11 11.19 -0.47
N SER A 82 30.17 10.26 -0.32
CA SER A 82 30.27 8.99 -1.01
C SER A 82 30.08 9.15 -2.52
N LYS A 83 31.18 8.94 -3.27
CA LYS A 83 31.16 8.93 -4.73
C LYS A 83 30.42 7.70 -5.30
N ARG A 84 30.20 6.67 -4.49
CA ARG A 84 29.71 5.35 -4.94
C ARG A 84 28.22 5.12 -4.67
N GLY A 85 27.66 5.69 -3.59
CA GLY A 85 26.27 5.49 -3.23
C GLY A 85 25.98 5.72 -1.76
N ASN A 86 24.75 5.44 -1.32
CA ASN A 86 24.26 5.63 0.05
C ASN A 86 23.60 4.36 0.56
N LEU A 87 23.91 3.98 1.81
CA LEU A 87 23.14 3.01 2.57
C LEU A 87 21.88 3.66 3.12
N ASN A 88 20.75 3.00 3.02
CA ASN A 88 19.48 3.49 3.54
C ASN A 88 18.85 2.41 4.42
N LEU A 89 18.21 2.83 5.49
CA LEU A 89 17.46 1.97 6.39
C LEU A 89 16.03 2.46 6.50
N GLY A 90 15.12 1.54 6.74
CA GLY A 90 13.70 1.84 6.94
C GLY A 90 13.09 0.96 8.02
N LEU A 91 12.02 1.47 8.61
CA LEU A 91 11.12 0.75 9.50
C LEU A 91 9.70 0.98 8.99
N LEU A 92 8.93 -0.10 8.87
CA LEU A 92 7.55 -0.11 8.43
C LEU A 92 6.69 -0.76 9.49
N PHE A 93 5.53 -0.17 9.74
CA PHE A 93 4.47 -0.74 10.54
C PHE A 93 3.17 -0.70 9.75
N ASP A 94 2.48 -1.83 9.65
CA ASP A 94 1.16 -1.92 9.04
C ASP A 94 0.19 -2.58 10.01
N TYR A 95 -1.05 -2.12 9.95
CA TYR A 95 -2.19 -2.72 10.62
C TYR A 95 -3.36 -2.74 9.67
N ASP A 96 -3.94 -3.92 9.49
CA ASP A 96 -5.13 -4.12 8.67
C ASP A 96 -6.17 -4.91 9.47
N GLN A 97 -7.43 -4.52 9.35
CA GLN A 97 -8.54 -5.18 10.01
C GLN A 97 -9.72 -5.29 9.05
N ALA A 98 -10.28 -6.48 8.97
CA ALA A 98 -11.36 -6.80 8.05
C ALA A 98 -12.40 -7.72 8.67
N GLY A 99 -13.66 -7.48 8.37
CA GLY A 99 -14.76 -8.40 8.64
C GLY A 99 -15.30 -8.37 10.05
N ASP A 100 -16.46 -9.06 10.27
CA ASP A 100 -17.16 -9.14 11.55
C ASP A 100 -16.33 -9.84 12.63
N LEU A 101 -15.48 -10.78 12.24
CA LEU A 101 -14.56 -11.48 13.14
C LEU A 101 -13.31 -10.66 13.46
N GLU A 102 -13.25 -9.40 13.00
CA GLU A 102 -12.11 -8.52 13.14
C GLU A 102 -10.79 -9.24 12.81
N LEU A 103 -10.77 -9.96 11.65
CA LEU A 103 -9.52 -10.54 11.16
C LEU A 103 -8.49 -9.43 10.99
N SER A 104 -7.50 -9.42 11.84
CA SER A 104 -6.47 -8.38 11.84
C SER A 104 -5.10 -8.94 11.46
N LEU A 105 -4.31 -8.10 10.79
CA LEU A 105 -2.91 -8.34 10.49
C LEU A 105 -2.11 -7.16 11.03
N ALA A 106 -1.17 -7.42 11.91
CA ALA A 106 -0.16 -6.46 12.33
C ALA A 106 1.20 -6.88 11.78
N ASN A 107 1.90 -5.97 11.09
CA ASN A 107 3.23 -6.18 10.52
C ASN A 107 4.21 -5.15 11.07
N ILE A 108 5.38 -5.60 11.46
CA ILE A 108 6.55 -4.75 11.74
C ILE A 108 7.72 -5.25 10.87
N ALA A 109 8.28 -4.37 10.02
CA ALA A 109 9.35 -4.76 9.12
C ALA A 109 10.53 -3.78 9.16
N GLY A 110 11.75 -4.35 9.20
CA GLY A 110 13.00 -3.65 8.96
C GLY A 110 13.37 -3.73 7.48
N LEU A 111 13.80 -2.61 6.89
CA LEU A 111 14.19 -2.51 5.48
C LEU A 111 15.61 -1.97 5.37
N ALA A 112 16.34 -2.48 4.40
CA ALA A 112 17.65 -1.97 4.04
C ALA A 112 17.79 -1.90 2.52
N SER A 113 18.40 -0.84 2.02
CA SER A 113 18.71 -0.68 0.61
C SER A 113 20.04 0.02 0.40
N TYR A 114 20.62 -0.14 -0.77
CA TYR A 114 21.81 0.59 -1.17
C TYR A 114 21.61 1.28 -2.50
N SER A 115 21.66 2.62 -2.50
CA SER A 115 21.50 3.44 -3.69
C SER A 115 22.83 3.58 -4.42
N PHE A 116 23.10 2.74 -5.40
CA PHE A 116 24.27 2.84 -6.28
C PHE A 116 24.15 4.05 -7.21
N ARG A 117 25.16 4.91 -7.21
CA ARG A 117 25.25 6.02 -8.14
C ARG A 117 25.92 5.55 -9.44
N LEU A 118 25.12 5.24 -10.46
CA LEU A 118 25.65 4.82 -11.77
C LEU A 118 26.33 5.99 -12.49
N ASN A 119 25.74 7.18 -12.39
CA ASN A 119 26.32 8.44 -12.86
C ASN A 119 25.65 9.63 -12.16
N LYS A 120 25.91 10.87 -12.63
CA LYS A 120 25.37 12.09 -11.99
C LYS A 120 23.83 12.17 -11.96
N LYS A 121 23.14 11.40 -12.79
CA LYS A 121 21.69 11.47 -12.98
C LYS A 121 20.97 10.15 -12.72
N ASN A 122 21.69 9.04 -12.69
CA ASN A 122 21.11 7.69 -12.66
C ASN A 122 21.53 6.96 -11.39
N PHE A 123 20.55 6.37 -10.73
CA PHE A 123 20.72 5.62 -9.48
C PHE A 123 19.99 4.29 -9.60
N LEU A 124 20.60 3.23 -9.09
CA LEU A 124 19.99 1.91 -8.94
C LEU A 124 19.99 1.56 -7.45
N THR A 125 18.81 1.22 -6.92
CA THR A 125 18.63 0.96 -5.49
C THR A 125 18.01 -0.41 -5.30
N PRO A 126 18.80 -1.49 -5.20
CA PRO A 126 18.32 -2.76 -4.64
C PRO A 126 18.03 -2.61 -3.16
N GLY A 127 17.05 -3.37 -2.68
CA GLY A 127 16.62 -3.38 -1.28
C GLY A 127 16.06 -4.73 -0.86
N ILE A 128 16.11 -4.96 0.43
CA ILE A 128 15.57 -6.14 1.12
C ILE A 128 14.73 -5.70 2.30
N SER A 129 13.77 -6.52 2.70
CA SER A 129 13.06 -6.35 3.97
C SER A 129 12.86 -7.68 4.68
N MET A 130 12.74 -7.59 6.00
CA MET A 130 12.35 -8.69 6.88
C MET A 130 11.29 -8.16 7.84
N GLY A 131 10.13 -8.82 7.86
CA GLY A 131 8.98 -8.46 8.68
C GLY A 131 8.56 -9.57 9.62
N TYR A 132 8.04 -9.19 10.78
CA TYR A 132 7.31 -10.07 11.68
C TYR A 132 5.84 -9.70 11.60
N ASN A 133 5.01 -10.70 11.27
CA ASN A 133 3.59 -10.56 11.06
C ASN A 133 2.84 -11.33 12.14
N GLN A 134 1.74 -10.75 12.63
CA GLN A 134 0.80 -11.41 13.53
C GLN A 134 -0.60 -11.26 12.97
N ARG A 135 -1.25 -12.39 12.74
CA ARG A 135 -2.67 -12.49 12.35
C ARG A 135 -3.50 -12.88 13.55
N ARG A 136 -4.64 -12.21 13.73
CA ARG A 136 -5.57 -12.49 14.82
C ARG A 136 -7.01 -12.48 14.32
N LEU A 137 -7.82 -13.35 14.94
CA LEU A 137 -9.27 -13.36 14.84
C LEU A 137 -9.85 -13.04 16.21
N LYS A 138 -11.08 -12.48 16.26
CA LYS A 138 -11.86 -12.38 17.50
C LYS A 138 -13.04 -13.36 17.47
N PRO A 139 -12.84 -14.60 17.95
CA PRO A 139 -13.87 -15.64 17.88
C PRO A 139 -15.13 -15.30 18.67
N GLY A 140 -15.02 -14.47 19.73
CA GLY A 140 -16.17 -14.05 20.54
C GLY A 140 -17.26 -13.29 19.79
N ASN A 141 -16.95 -12.78 18.59
CA ASN A 141 -17.92 -12.12 17.71
C ASN A 141 -18.54 -13.11 16.69
N ALA A 142 -18.10 -14.37 16.69
CA ALA A 142 -18.60 -15.36 15.75
C ALA A 142 -20.02 -15.79 16.07
N THR A 143 -20.87 -15.85 15.04
CA THR A 143 -22.15 -16.55 15.09
C THR A 143 -22.06 -17.80 14.25
N THR A 144 -22.44 -18.94 14.78
CA THR A 144 -22.29 -20.24 14.13
C THR A 144 -23.64 -20.95 14.02
N GLY A 145 -23.74 -21.88 13.06
CA GLY A 145 -24.99 -22.59 12.77
C GLY A 145 -25.55 -23.40 13.95
N ASN A 146 -24.69 -23.83 14.90
CA ASN A 146 -25.11 -24.55 16.10
C ASN A 146 -25.90 -23.69 17.08
N GLN A 147 -25.83 -22.36 16.96
CA GLN A 147 -26.60 -21.41 17.76
C GLN A 147 -28.06 -21.24 17.27
N TRP A 148 -28.41 -21.88 16.16
CA TRP A 148 -29.78 -21.94 15.67
C TRP A 148 -30.53 -23.13 16.33
N ASN A 149 -31.52 -22.85 17.19
CA ASN A 149 -32.24 -23.88 17.92
C ASN A 149 -33.40 -24.53 17.13
N GLY A 150 -33.53 -24.18 15.85
CA GLY A 150 -34.62 -24.64 14.98
C GLY A 150 -35.73 -23.63 14.78
N PHE A 151 -35.83 -22.61 15.60
CA PHE A 151 -36.81 -21.53 15.53
C PHE A 151 -36.19 -20.14 15.53
N GLU A 152 -35.13 -19.95 16.31
CA GLU A 152 -34.46 -18.66 16.46
C GLU A 152 -32.98 -18.86 16.78
N PHE A 153 -32.21 -17.79 16.61
CA PHE A 153 -30.83 -17.71 17.03
C PHE A 153 -30.77 -17.53 18.57
N ASP A 154 -30.10 -18.46 19.25
CA ASP A 154 -29.92 -18.43 20.69
C ASP A 154 -28.48 -18.06 21.08
N PRO A 155 -28.19 -16.83 21.51
CA PRO A 155 -26.85 -16.40 21.89
C PRO A 155 -26.34 -17.07 23.19
N ALA A 156 -27.19 -17.78 23.95
CA ALA A 156 -26.76 -18.54 25.11
C ALA A 156 -26.08 -19.86 24.76
N ILE A 157 -26.27 -20.35 23.51
CA ILE A 157 -25.56 -21.49 22.99
C ILE A 157 -24.15 -21.02 22.58
N PRO A 158 -23.05 -21.59 23.15
CA PRO A 158 -21.71 -21.21 22.76
C PRO A 158 -21.47 -21.41 21.26
N ALA A 159 -20.88 -20.45 20.59
CA ALA A 159 -20.48 -20.57 19.21
C ALA A 159 -19.45 -21.71 19.09
N GLU A 160 -19.62 -22.55 18.07
CA GLU A 160 -18.70 -23.64 17.76
C GLU A 160 -17.49 -23.07 17.01
N VAL A 161 -16.52 -22.59 17.76
CA VAL A 161 -15.32 -21.95 17.19
C VAL A 161 -14.10 -22.80 17.54
N PRO A 162 -13.63 -23.63 16.62
CA PRO A 162 -12.49 -24.53 16.87
C PRO A 162 -11.12 -23.86 16.61
N PHE A 163 -10.94 -22.57 16.94
CA PHE A 163 -9.76 -21.85 16.43
C PHE A 163 -8.78 -21.43 17.53
N VAL A 164 -7.51 -21.65 17.27
CA VAL A 164 -6.45 -20.79 17.78
C VAL A 164 -6.65 -19.41 17.16
N ASP A 165 -6.76 -18.40 18.00
CA ASP A 165 -7.15 -17.04 17.63
C ASP A 165 -6.01 -16.19 17.03
N ASN A 166 -4.80 -16.74 16.94
CA ASN A 166 -3.64 -16.02 16.41
C ASN A 166 -2.66 -16.93 15.65
N ASN A 167 -1.98 -16.36 14.67
CA ASN A 167 -0.86 -16.94 13.95
C ASN A 167 0.23 -15.88 13.76
N SER A 168 1.50 -16.27 13.87
CA SER A 168 2.65 -15.37 13.68
C SER A 168 3.64 -15.99 12.72
N PHE A 169 4.16 -15.18 11.81
CA PHE A 169 5.13 -15.62 10.82
C PHE A 169 6.14 -14.53 10.47
N VAL A 170 7.30 -14.96 10.00
CA VAL A 170 8.33 -14.06 9.45
C VAL A 170 8.20 -14.01 7.93
N ASP A 171 8.31 -12.82 7.38
CA ASP A 171 8.22 -12.58 5.95
C ASP A 171 9.44 -11.86 5.41
N PHE A 172 9.81 -12.16 4.17
CA PHE A 172 10.94 -11.57 3.47
C PHE A 172 10.50 -11.00 2.13
N SER A 173 11.04 -9.83 1.81
CA SER A 173 10.78 -9.18 0.54
C SER A 173 12.07 -8.63 -0.06
N ILE A 174 12.10 -8.56 -1.39
CA ILE A 174 13.20 -7.97 -2.16
C ILE A 174 12.64 -6.98 -3.17
N GLY A 175 13.47 -6.08 -3.62
CA GLY A 175 13.06 -5.15 -4.66
C GLY A 175 14.21 -4.34 -5.22
N ALA A 176 13.95 -3.63 -6.30
CA ALA A 176 14.90 -2.73 -6.90
C ALA A 176 14.19 -1.53 -7.52
N ASN A 177 14.81 -0.37 -7.42
CA ASN A 177 14.34 0.86 -8.03
C ASN A 177 15.45 1.49 -8.88
N TYR A 178 15.13 1.87 -10.09
CA TYR A 178 15.96 2.70 -10.93
C TYR A 178 15.40 4.12 -10.96
N ARG A 179 16.21 5.11 -10.60
CA ARG A 179 15.88 6.53 -10.65
C ARG A 179 16.73 7.27 -11.66
N HIS A 180 16.09 7.98 -12.58
CA HIS A 180 16.72 9.02 -13.37
C HIS A 180 16.30 10.39 -12.86
N GLN A 181 17.25 11.23 -12.46
CA GLN A 181 16.98 12.53 -11.87
C GLN A 181 17.81 13.63 -12.54
N LYS A 182 17.13 14.55 -13.23
CA LYS A 182 17.73 15.76 -13.80
C LYS A 182 17.68 16.98 -12.87
N GLY A 183 16.95 16.87 -11.75
CA GLY A 183 16.76 17.92 -10.78
C GLY A 183 15.63 17.57 -9.81
N PHE A 184 15.32 18.46 -8.87
CA PHE A 184 14.28 18.21 -7.85
C PHE A 184 12.88 18.03 -8.43
N ARG A 185 12.60 18.64 -9.59
CA ARG A 185 11.30 18.65 -10.25
C ARG A 185 11.24 17.81 -11.53
N LYS A 186 12.36 17.14 -11.92
CA LYS A 186 12.42 16.32 -13.13
C LYS A 186 13.11 15.01 -12.81
N PHE A 187 12.31 14.00 -12.50
CA PHE A 187 12.79 12.65 -12.24
C PHE A 187 11.75 11.61 -12.64
N TYR A 188 12.20 10.40 -12.87
CA TYR A 188 11.35 9.22 -12.95
C TYR A 188 11.97 8.04 -12.20
N ASP A 189 11.11 7.23 -11.64
CA ASP A 189 11.42 5.97 -10.99
C ASP A 189 10.76 4.84 -11.78
N LEU A 190 11.48 3.75 -11.95
CA LEU A 190 10.97 2.47 -12.45
C LEU A 190 11.45 1.39 -11.50
N GLY A 191 10.58 0.50 -11.08
CA GLY A 191 11.01 -0.51 -10.14
C GLY A 191 10.11 -1.72 -10.07
N ILE A 192 10.62 -2.69 -9.31
CA ILE A 192 9.98 -3.96 -9.03
C ILE A 192 10.09 -4.28 -7.55
N GLY A 193 9.03 -4.88 -6.99
CA GLY A 193 8.99 -5.47 -5.67
C GLY A 193 8.52 -6.91 -5.74
N LEU A 194 9.05 -7.75 -4.88
CA LEU A 194 8.60 -9.12 -4.65
C LEU A 194 8.46 -9.32 -3.15
N ASN A 195 7.22 -9.37 -2.67
CA ASN A 195 6.90 -9.64 -1.28
C ASN A 195 6.53 -11.12 -1.10
N HIS A 196 6.61 -11.60 0.13
CA HIS A 196 6.32 -13.00 0.50
C HIS A 196 7.20 -14.00 -0.27
N LEU A 197 8.52 -13.73 -0.26
CA LEU A 197 9.50 -14.48 -1.05
C LEU A 197 9.43 -15.99 -0.79
N PHE A 198 9.20 -16.39 0.47
CA PHE A 198 9.18 -17.79 0.92
C PHE A 198 7.76 -18.33 1.17
N LYS A 199 6.70 -17.57 0.79
CA LYS A 199 5.30 -17.97 0.98
C LYS A 199 5.02 -18.44 2.42
N PRO A 200 5.12 -17.57 3.42
CA PRO A 200 4.91 -17.98 4.80
C PRO A 200 3.50 -18.54 4.99
N SER A 201 3.38 -19.59 5.84
CA SER A 201 2.09 -20.18 6.17
C SER A 201 1.30 -19.25 7.09
N GLN A 202 0.02 -19.11 6.80
CA GLN A 202 -0.96 -18.34 7.58
C GLN A 202 -2.00 -19.25 8.24
N THR A 203 -1.75 -20.57 8.25
CA THR A 203 -2.66 -21.56 8.83
C THR A 203 -2.78 -21.33 10.33
N PHE A 204 -3.99 -21.24 10.83
CA PHE A 204 -4.26 -21.30 12.27
C PHE A 204 -4.11 -22.75 12.74
N GLU A 205 -3.43 -22.98 13.84
CA GLU A 205 -2.81 -24.24 14.24
C GLU A 205 -3.74 -25.46 14.32
N ASP A 206 -5.05 -25.26 14.48
CA ASP A 206 -6.02 -26.36 14.61
C ASP A 206 -6.72 -26.76 13.29
N ALA A 207 -6.21 -26.33 12.15
CA ALA A 207 -6.76 -26.71 10.83
C ALA A 207 -5.79 -27.58 10.01
N PRO A 208 -5.49 -28.81 10.45
CA PRO A 208 -4.41 -29.64 9.88
C PRO A 208 -4.61 -30.04 8.42
N ASN A 209 -5.79 -29.84 7.85
CA ASN A 209 -6.12 -30.18 6.46
C ASN A 209 -6.18 -28.97 5.51
N TYR A 210 -5.89 -27.78 5.98
CA TYR A 210 -5.96 -26.54 5.19
C TYR A 210 -4.66 -25.74 5.37
N GLU A 211 -3.71 -25.93 4.48
CA GLU A 211 -2.54 -25.08 4.39
C GLU A 211 -2.92 -23.80 3.63
N ALA A 212 -2.81 -22.66 4.30
CA ALA A 212 -3.04 -21.34 3.70
C ALA A 212 -1.72 -20.58 3.59
N ASP A 213 -1.00 -20.82 2.50
CA ASP A 213 0.23 -20.09 2.21
C ASP A 213 -0.07 -18.69 1.66
N LEU A 214 0.67 -17.70 2.14
CA LEU A 214 0.61 -16.35 1.60
C LEU A 214 1.28 -16.32 0.22
N ALA A 215 0.47 -16.06 -0.81
CA ALA A 215 0.95 -16.01 -2.18
C ALA A 215 1.97 -14.88 -2.37
N ARG A 216 3.00 -15.09 -3.21
CA ARG A 216 3.96 -14.04 -3.58
C ARG A 216 3.25 -12.88 -4.25
N ARG A 217 3.58 -11.67 -3.81
CA ARG A 217 3.07 -10.43 -4.42
C ARG A 217 4.16 -9.76 -5.25
N TRP A 218 3.91 -9.69 -6.55
CA TRP A 218 4.72 -8.96 -7.50
C TRP A 218 4.18 -7.56 -7.69
N SER A 219 5.04 -6.56 -7.64
CA SER A 219 4.71 -5.16 -7.91
C SER A 219 5.67 -4.60 -8.93
N ILE A 220 5.17 -4.08 -10.04
CA ILE A 220 5.94 -3.34 -11.05
C ILE A 220 5.37 -1.93 -11.07
N TYR A 221 6.22 -0.92 -10.97
CA TYR A 221 5.75 0.46 -10.86
C TYR A 221 6.60 1.45 -11.64
N GLY A 222 5.97 2.54 -12.01
CA GLY A 222 6.59 3.71 -12.60
C GLY A 222 6.05 4.99 -11.99
N MET A 223 6.92 5.94 -11.67
CA MET A 223 6.59 7.25 -11.14
C MET A 223 7.35 8.31 -11.92
N LEU A 224 6.66 9.34 -12.38
CA LEU A 224 7.21 10.47 -13.11
C LEU A 224 6.84 11.78 -12.44
N ASN A 225 7.79 12.65 -12.21
CA ASN A 225 7.56 14.07 -11.93
C ASN A 225 8.26 14.90 -13.00
N HIS A 226 7.49 15.71 -13.71
CA HIS A 226 7.98 16.51 -14.81
C HIS A 226 7.52 17.97 -14.70
N ALA A 227 8.48 18.89 -14.60
CA ALA A 227 8.19 20.31 -14.59
C ALA A 227 7.77 20.79 -15.99
N LEU A 228 6.51 21.22 -16.15
CA LEU A 228 5.96 21.80 -17.38
C LEU A 228 6.25 23.31 -17.48
N GLY A 229 6.55 23.95 -16.37
CA GLY A 229 6.85 25.37 -16.32
C GLY A 229 7.33 25.81 -14.94
N SER A 230 7.32 27.11 -14.67
CA SER A 230 7.76 27.62 -13.38
C SER A 230 6.82 27.25 -12.24
N LYS A 231 5.51 27.16 -12.50
CA LYS A 231 4.47 26.96 -11.49
C LYS A 231 3.73 25.63 -11.56
N LEU A 232 4.00 24.78 -12.55
CA LEU A 232 3.27 23.57 -12.79
C LEU A 232 4.21 22.37 -12.97
N ASP A 233 3.95 21.28 -12.25
CA ASP A 233 4.51 19.96 -12.51
C ASP A 233 3.39 18.97 -12.86
N LEU A 234 3.67 18.09 -13.80
CA LEU A 234 2.90 16.90 -14.07
C LEU A 234 3.49 15.73 -13.29
N ILE A 235 2.65 15.03 -12.54
CA ILE A 235 3.03 13.82 -11.81
C ILE A 235 2.18 12.67 -12.35
N LEU A 236 2.85 11.60 -12.77
CA LEU A 236 2.20 10.37 -13.24
C LEU A 236 2.71 9.20 -12.43
N ASN A 237 1.79 8.33 -12.01
CA ASN A 237 2.11 7.10 -11.29
C ASN A 237 1.34 5.95 -11.92
N ALA A 238 2.01 4.83 -12.10
CA ALA A 238 1.42 3.59 -12.58
C ALA A 238 1.97 2.42 -11.77
N MET A 239 1.13 1.45 -11.48
CA MET A 239 1.50 0.21 -10.81
C MET A 239 0.71 -0.96 -11.40
N TYR A 240 1.39 -2.06 -11.62
CA TYR A 240 0.81 -3.39 -11.80
C TYR A 240 1.20 -4.25 -10.62
N GLN A 241 0.23 -4.86 -9.96
CA GLN A 241 0.44 -5.76 -8.85
C GLN A 241 -0.29 -7.07 -9.09
N LYS A 242 0.38 -8.18 -8.78
CA LYS A 242 -0.18 -9.52 -8.87
C LYS A 242 0.13 -10.33 -7.63
N GLN A 243 -0.92 -10.86 -7.01
CA GLN A 243 -0.87 -11.81 -5.91
C GLN A 243 -1.97 -12.85 -6.18
N ASP A 244 -1.57 -14.03 -6.64
CA ASP A 244 -2.50 -15.05 -7.12
C ASP A 244 -3.61 -15.35 -6.10
N PRO A 245 -4.87 -15.40 -6.55
CA PRO A 245 -5.38 -15.27 -7.91
C PRO A 245 -5.64 -13.81 -8.36
N HIS A 246 -5.35 -12.81 -7.53
CA HIS A 246 -5.71 -11.41 -7.74
C HIS A 246 -4.64 -10.64 -8.50
N GLN A 247 -5.09 -9.67 -9.28
CA GLN A 247 -4.22 -8.70 -9.94
C GLN A 247 -4.89 -7.33 -10.00
N GLU A 248 -4.11 -6.28 -9.97
CA GLU A 248 -4.61 -4.93 -10.09
C GLU A 248 -3.68 -4.03 -10.91
N ILE A 249 -4.26 -3.05 -11.58
CA ILE A 249 -3.55 -1.99 -12.27
C ILE A 249 -4.05 -0.66 -11.70
N LEU A 250 -3.14 0.13 -11.16
CA LEU A 250 -3.42 1.48 -10.68
C LEU A 250 -2.72 2.50 -11.56
N LEU A 251 -3.48 3.51 -11.94
CA LEU A 251 -2.99 4.67 -12.68
C LEU A 251 -3.37 5.94 -11.92
N ASN A 252 -2.48 6.93 -11.91
CA ASN A 252 -2.75 8.22 -11.29
C ASN A 252 -2.05 9.34 -12.06
N ALA A 253 -2.77 10.42 -12.28
CA ALA A 253 -2.24 11.64 -12.87
C ALA A 253 -2.57 12.83 -11.97
N GLN A 254 -1.59 13.70 -11.73
CA GLN A 254 -1.74 14.87 -10.88
C GLN A 254 -1.10 16.10 -11.51
N ALA A 255 -1.78 17.24 -11.38
CA ALA A 255 -1.23 18.56 -11.58
C ALA A 255 -0.78 19.12 -10.22
N LYS A 256 0.53 19.38 -10.07
CA LYS A 256 1.08 20.05 -8.91
C LYS A 256 1.29 21.52 -9.24
N ILE A 257 0.54 22.40 -8.57
CA ILE A 257 0.49 23.85 -8.80
C ILE A 257 1.17 24.56 -7.64
N TYR A 258 2.24 25.30 -7.93
CA TYR A 258 2.94 26.10 -6.93
C TYR A 258 2.24 27.44 -6.74
N LEU A 259 1.86 27.77 -5.51
CA LEU A 259 1.08 28.96 -5.17
C LEU A 259 1.97 30.18 -4.91
N ASN A 260 3.20 29.97 -4.43
CA ASN A 260 4.16 31.05 -4.20
C ASN A 260 5.07 31.28 -5.41
N LYS A 261 5.50 32.53 -5.61
CA LYS A 261 6.34 32.94 -6.74
C LYS A 261 7.82 32.77 -6.47
N ASP A 262 8.23 32.65 -5.23
CA ASP A 262 9.61 32.74 -4.79
C ASP A 262 10.42 31.47 -5.08
N SER A 263 11.71 31.63 -5.05
CA SER A 263 12.69 30.57 -5.29
C SER A 263 12.51 29.35 -4.36
N GLU A 264 11.79 29.52 -3.27
CA GLU A 264 11.57 28.50 -2.25
C GLU A 264 10.49 27.51 -2.61
N ARG A 265 9.46 27.89 -3.41
CA ARG A 265 8.35 27.01 -3.86
C ARG A 265 7.84 26.07 -2.78
N ASP A 266 7.58 26.66 -1.61
CA ASP A 266 7.30 25.93 -0.39
C ASP A 266 5.85 25.48 -0.28
N LEU A 267 4.95 26.13 -1.05
CA LEU A 267 3.53 25.89 -1.01
C LEU A 267 3.03 25.43 -2.38
N ALA A 268 2.44 24.24 -2.44
CA ALA A 268 1.84 23.72 -3.65
C ALA A 268 0.57 22.93 -3.35
N VAL A 269 -0.40 23.03 -4.25
CA VAL A 269 -1.61 22.19 -4.26
C VAL A 269 -1.47 21.16 -5.36
N HIS A 270 -1.86 19.92 -5.09
CA HIS A 270 -1.98 18.88 -6.07
C HIS A 270 -3.46 18.58 -6.29
N ILE A 271 -3.85 18.47 -7.54
CA ILE A 271 -5.17 18.00 -7.95
C ILE A 271 -4.94 16.82 -8.88
N GLY A 272 -5.57 15.71 -8.60
CA GLY A 272 -5.33 14.49 -9.34
C GLY A 272 -6.56 13.62 -9.50
N LEU A 273 -6.44 12.71 -10.45
CA LEU A 273 -7.39 11.64 -10.68
C LEU A 273 -6.62 10.35 -10.82
N GLY A 274 -7.09 9.30 -10.18
CA GLY A 274 -6.56 7.96 -10.36
C GLY A 274 -7.65 6.96 -10.67
N ALA A 275 -7.23 5.80 -11.12
CA ALA A 275 -8.10 4.66 -11.41
C ALA A 275 -7.43 3.36 -11.00
N ARG A 276 -8.20 2.49 -10.35
CA ARG A 276 -7.96 1.07 -10.22
C ARG A 276 -8.79 0.39 -11.28
N LEU A 277 -8.13 -0.09 -12.32
CA LEU A 277 -8.82 -0.60 -13.51
C LEU A 277 -9.70 -1.79 -13.16
N GLY A 278 -10.96 -1.74 -13.57
CA GLY A 278 -11.96 -2.77 -13.28
C GLY A 278 -12.65 -2.65 -11.91
N ASP A 279 -12.28 -1.67 -11.06
CA ASP A 279 -12.83 -1.54 -9.71
C ASP A 279 -13.32 -0.13 -9.36
N ALA A 280 -12.43 0.86 -9.30
CA ALA A 280 -12.77 2.20 -8.82
C ALA A 280 -11.96 3.29 -9.52
N TRP A 281 -12.50 4.50 -9.54
CA TRP A 281 -11.74 5.70 -9.80
C TRP A 281 -11.71 6.58 -8.54
N TYR A 282 -10.69 7.40 -8.41
CA TYR A 282 -10.51 8.21 -7.22
C TYR A 282 -9.99 9.63 -7.54
N PRO A 283 -10.81 10.66 -7.32
CA PRO A 283 -10.32 12.03 -7.24
C PRO A 283 -9.44 12.18 -6.03
N MET A 284 -8.39 12.97 -6.15
CA MET A 284 -7.47 13.27 -5.06
C MET A 284 -7.11 14.74 -5.01
N VAL A 285 -6.85 15.21 -3.80
CA VAL A 285 -6.27 16.52 -3.51
C VAL A 285 -5.12 16.36 -2.55
N ALA A 286 -4.09 17.21 -2.69
CA ALA A 286 -3.02 17.27 -1.72
C ALA A 286 -2.52 18.67 -1.53
N LEU A 287 -1.98 18.93 -0.34
CA LEU A 287 -1.31 20.16 0.03
C LEU A 287 0.13 19.84 0.41
N GLN A 288 1.06 20.51 -0.22
CA GLN A 288 2.47 20.47 0.15
C GLN A 288 2.88 21.82 0.73
N MET A 289 3.32 21.81 1.99
CA MET A 289 3.83 22.98 2.70
C MET A 289 5.27 22.68 3.14
N ARG A 290 6.24 23.29 2.47
CA ARG A 290 7.67 23.01 2.73
C ARG A 290 7.97 21.51 2.70
N ARG A 291 8.12 20.93 3.89
CA ARG A 291 8.51 19.53 4.11
C ARG A 291 7.32 18.62 4.38
N LEU A 292 6.17 19.20 4.71
CA LEU A 292 4.92 18.50 4.99
C LEU A 292 4.13 18.30 3.69
N TYR A 293 3.66 17.11 3.46
CA TYR A 293 2.72 16.75 2.42
C TYR A 293 1.54 16.03 3.05
N VAL A 294 0.33 16.48 2.74
CA VAL A 294 -0.92 15.85 3.19
C VAL A 294 -1.80 15.64 1.98
N SER A 295 -2.38 14.47 1.84
CA SER A 295 -3.32 14.18 0.75
C SER A 295 -4.53 13.41 1.21
N ALA A 296 -5.62 13.55 0.45
CA ALA A 296 -6.86 12.83 0.61
C ALA A 296 -7.37 12.39 -0.76
N ASN A 297 -7.94 11.19 -0.83
CA ASN A 297 -8.74 10.72 -1.95
C ASN A 297 -9.96 9.95 -1.44
N TYR A 298 -10.92 9.79 -2.33
CA TYR A 298 -12.10 9.00 -2.10
C TYR A 298 -12.31 8.05 -3.28
N ASP A 299 -12.34 6.73 -2.99
CA ASP A 299 -12.58 5.71 -3.98
C ASP A 299 -14.08 5.67 -4.33
N ILE A 300 -14.41 5.68 -5.62
CA ILE A 300 -15.76 5.59 -6.15
C ILE A 300 -15.84 4.32 -7.00
N ASN A 301 -16.52 3.30 -6.47
CA ASN A 301 -16.60 1.99 -7.10
C ASN A 301 -17.52 2.03 -8.33
N TYR A 302 -17.07 1.45 -9.44
CA TYR A 302 -17.87 1.21 -10.64
C TYR A 302 -17.96 -0.29 -11.03
N SER A 303 -17.23 -1.15 -10.28
CA SER A 303 -17.29 -2.61 -10.42
C SER A 303 -18.66 -3.17 -10.01
N ASP A 304 -18.86 -4.48 -10.07
CA ASP A 304 -20.08 -5.19 -9.64
C ASP A 304 -20.45 -4.90 -8.17
N TRP A 305 -19.48 -4.48 -7.35
CA TRP A 305 -19.69 -4.00 -5.98
C TRP A 305 -20.47 -2.69 -5.89
N LYS A 306 -20.60 -1.94 -7.00
CA LYS A 306 -21.37 -0.68 -7.05
C LYS A 306 -22.77 -0.84 -6.48
N ASN A 307 -23.46 -1.94 -6.81
CA ASN A 307 -24.84 -2.20 -6.36
C ASN A 307 -24.92 -2.51 -4.87
N LYS A 308 -23.87 -3.11 -4.28
CA LYS A 308 -23.80 -3.46 -2.85
C LYS A 308 -23.36 -2.28 -1.99
N THR A 309 -22.50 -1.43 -2.52
CA THR A 309 -21.90 -0.30 -1.80
C THR A 309 -22.56 1.05 -2.16
N ASN A 310 -23.56 1.07 -3.05
CA ASN A 310 -24.11 2.29 -3.64
C ASN A 310 -23.01 3.19 -4.26
N GLY A 311 -21.99 2.57 -4.86
CA GLY A 311 -20.82 3.26 -5.42
C GLY A 311 -19.84 3.83 -4.39
N ARG A 312 -20.08 3.63 -3.09
CA ARG A 312 -19.24 4.15 -2.02
C ARG A 312 -18.07 3.19 -1.79
N GLY A 313 -16.86 3.63 -2.07
CA GLY A 313 -15.62 2.88 -1.85
C GLY A 313 -15.03 3.18 -0.47
N GLY A 314 -14.10 4.12 -0.39
CA GLY A 314 -13.43 4.43 0.87
C GLY A 314 -12.65 5.73 0.85
N LEU A 315 -12.49 6.31 2.03
CA LEU A 315 -11.64 7.47 2.26
C LEU A 315 -10.21 6.98 2.52
N GLU A 316 -9.25 7.61 1.87
CA GLU A 316 -7.83 7.39 2.11
C GLU A 316 -7.15 8.74 2.40
N LEU A 317 -6.42 8.78 3.50
CA LEU A 317 -5.65 9.93 3.95
C LEU A 317 -4.17 9.56 4.01
N HIS A 318 -3.32 10.51 3.64
CA HIS A 318 -1.88 10.30 3.73
C HIS A 318 -1.17 11.54 4.23
N VAL A 319 -0.14 11.34 5.02
CA VAL A 319 0.77 12.37 5.50
C VAL A 319 2.22 11.94 5.29
N ALA A 320 3.06 12.85 4.81
CA ALA A 320 4.51 12.65 4.74
C ALA A 320 5.25 13.88 5.21
N TYR A 321 6.30 13.66 5.99
CA TYR A 321 7.22 14.69 6.40
C TYR A 321 8.65 14.33 6.00
N LYS A 322 9.35 15.23 5.29
CA LYS A 322 10.72 15.04 4.81
C LYS A 322 11.65 16.01 5.49
N PHE A 323 12.60 15.49 6.25
CA PHE A 323 13.62 16.28 6.90
C PHE A 323 14.85 16.38 5.99
N ALA A 324 15.47 17.57 5.92
CA ALA A 324 16.79 17.77 5.34
C ALA A 324 17.63 18.57 6.33
N LYS A 325 18.81 18.05 6.68
CA LYS A 325 19.72 18.71 7.64
C LYS A 325 20.30 20.01 7.07
N VAL A 326 20.55 20.01 5.76
CA VAL A 326 21.05 21.19 5.03
C VAL A 326 20.10 21.43 3.86
N PRO A 327 19.47 22.61 3.76
CA PRO A 327 18.73 22.95 2.55
C PRO A 327 19.72 22.91 1.37
N PRO A 328 19.31 22.41 0.20
CA PRO A 328 20.17 22.44 -0.96
C PRO A 328 20.59 23.88 -1.22
N VAL A 329 21.90 24.13 -1.23
CA VAL A 329 22.44 25.45 -1.55
C VAL A 329 22.04 25.73 -2.99
N MET A 330 21.13 26.66 -3.19
CA MET A 330 20.89 27.20 -4.53
C MET A 330 22.14 28.01 -4.92
N PHE A 331 22.97 27.45 -5.77
CA PHE A 331 24.02 28.23 -6.40
C PHE A 331 23.36 29.36 -7.19
N LYS A 332 23.41 30.58 -6.64
CA LYS A 332 23.27 31.78 -7.46
C LYS A 332 24.55 31.87 -8.26
N PRO A 333 24.54 31.77 -9.59
CA PRO A 333 25.74 32.09 -10.35
C PRO A 333 26.08 33.54 -10.04
N CYS A 334 27.26 33.78 -9.47
CA CYS A 334 27.78 35.15 -9.38
C CYS A 334 27.86 35.73 -10.80
N PRO A 335 27.28 36.86 -11.10
CA PRO A 335 27.57 37.55 -12.35
C PRO A 335 29.06 37.83 -12.36
N ILE A 336 29.76 37.23 -13.31
CA ILE A 336 31.13 37.60 -13.64
C ILE A 336 31.01 38.90 -14.42
N TYR A 337 31.47 39.99 -13.84
CA TYR A 337 31.66 41.25 -14.52
C TYR A 337 32.88 41.16 -15.41
#